data_43fccf9ec0c0d024392f7a1e5eee7005
#
_entry.id   43fccf9ec0c0d024392f7a1e5eee7005
#
_cell.length_a   1.000
_cell.length_b   1.000
_cell.length_c   1.000
_cell.angle_alpha   90.00
_cell.angle_beta   90.00
_cell.angle_gamma   90.00
#
_symmetry.space_group_name_H-M   'P 1'
#
loop_
_entity.id
_entity.type
_entity.pdbx_description
1 polymer ?
#
loop_
_entity_poly.entity_id
_entity_poly.type
_entity_poly.pdbx_seq_one_letter_code
_entity_poly.pdbx_strand_id
1 'polypeptide(L)'
;MRLVGSPRRIAAALVALMTMAVVAHAEDVNDYPTSARAEYVFGCLKANGESRQAIEQCSCSIDVIASIVPYNRYVTAETVLSMSQVRGNLGGQFRTSEQASSALNELRRAQAEAEVRCF
;
A
#
# COMPACT_ATOMS: atom_id res chain seq x y z
N MET A 1 -44.42 46.60 -5.63
CA MET A 1 -43.15 46.58 -4.90
C MET A 1 -42.09 45.86 -5.78
N ARG A 2 -41.16 46.61 -6.35
CA ARG A 2 -40.08 46.04 -7.16
C ARG A 2 -38.87 45.85 -6.27
N LEU A 3 -38.54 44.61 -5.94
CA LEU A 3 -37.28 44.25 -5.31
C LEU A 3 -36.22 44.10 -6.42
N VAL A 4 -35.59 45.23 -6.74
CA VAL A 4 -34.41 45.25 -7.61
C VAL A 4 -33.23 44.81 -6.75
N GLY A 5 -32.99 43.53 -6.75
CA GLY A 5 -31.77 42.97 -6.15
C GLY A 5 -30.54 43.36 -7.02
N SER A 6 -29.66 44.16 -6.44
CA SER A 6 -28.47 44.68 -7.10
C SER A 6 -27.61 43.51 -7.65
N PRO A 7 -27.22 43.55 -8.93
CA PRO A 7 -26.44 42.45 -9.55
C PRO A 7 -25.08 42.21 -8.87
N ARG A 8 -24.59 43.17 -8.12
CA ARG A 8 -23.34 43.05 -7.31
C ARG A 8 -23.45 42.05 -6.16
N ARG A 9 -24.66 41.85 -5.60
CA ARG A 9 -24.86 40.92 -4.48
C ARG A 9 -24.97 39.48 -4.96
N ILE A 10 -25.45 39.26 -6.19
CA ILE A 10 -25.53 37.94 -6.79
C ILE A 10 -24.15 37.43 -7.24
N ALA A 11 -23.31 38.34 -7.76
CA ALA A 11 -21.94 37.99 -8.15
C ALA A 11 -21.06 37.61 -6.96
N ALA A 12 -21.25 38.25 -5.78
CA ALA A 12 -20.51 37.90 -4.57
C ALA A 12 -20.89 36.52 -4.00
N ALA A 13 -22.17 36.13 -4.14
CA ALA A 13 -22.63 34.81 -3.67
C ALA A 13 -22.14 33.66 -4.57
N LEU A 14 -21.95 33.88 -5.87
CA LEU A 14 -21.43 32.86 -6.80
C LEU A 14 -19.94 32.62 -6.64
N VAL A 15 -19.16 33.63 -6.27
CA VAL A 15 -17.71 33.48 -6.04
C VAL A 15 -17.44 32.70 -4.73
N ALA A 16 -18.31 32.86 -3.71
CA ALA A 16 -18.18 32.13 -2.45
C ALA A 16 -18.47 30.63 -2.57
N LEU A 17 -19.23 30.20 -3.57
CA LEU A 17 -19.56 28.77 -3.78
C LEU A 17 -18.48 27.99 -4.56
N MET A 18 -17.56 28.68 -5.24
CA MET A 18 -16.50 28.02 -6.01
C MET A 18 -15.24 27.68 -5.21
N THR A 19 -15.14 28.08 -3.96
CA THR A 19 -13.94 27.85 -3.14
C THR A 19 -14.00 26.60 -2.26
N MET A 20 -15.07 25.79 -2.32
CA MET A 20 -15.23 24.60 -1.48
C MET A 20 -14.92 23.26 -2.16
N ALA A 21 -14.27 23.23 -3.30
CA ALA A 21 -13.95 21.98 -3.99
C ALA A 21 -12.46 21.66 -4.03
N VAL A 22 -11.72 21.99 -2.97
CA VAL A 22 -10.47 21.28 -2.68
C VAL A 22 -10.83 20.09 -1.80
N VAL A 23 -11.35 19.04 -2.41
CA VAL A 23 -11.35 17.72 -1.80
C VAL A 23 -9.87 17.35 -1.72
N ALA A 24 -9.29 17.53 -0.54
CA ALA A 24 -8.04 16.88 -0.21
C ALA A 24 -8.29 15.39 -0.42
N HIS A 25 -7.82 14.84 -1.53
CA HIS A 25 -7.58 13.41 -1.60
C HIS A 25 -6.57 13.17 -0.49
N ALA A 26 -7.02 12.60 0.63
CA ALA A 26 -6.13 11.91 1.52
C ALA A 26 -5.49 10.83 0.63
N GLU A 27 -4.24 11.06 0.23
CA GLU A 27 -3.41 9.98 -0.28
C GLU A 27 -3.57 8.85 0.72
N ASP A 28 -3.87 7.66 0.25
CA ASP A 28 -3.90 6.47 1.09
C ASP A 28 -2.57 6.44 1.83
N VAL A 29 -2.62 6.86 3.09
CA VAL A 29 -1.44 6.85 3.93
C VAL A 29 -1.05 5.40 4.02
N ASN A 30 0.08 5.07 3.42
CA ASN A 30 0.65 3.76 3.50
C ASN A 30 0.71 3.32 4.96
N ASP A 31 -0.13 2.37 5.33
CA ASP A 31 -0.38 1.91 6.69
C ASP A 31 0.71 0.97 7.25
N TYR A 32 1.77 0.72 6.46
CA TYR A 32 2.89 -0.12 6.86
C TYR A 32 3.72 0.55 7.95
N PRO A 33 3.90 -0.08 9.12
CA PRO A 33 4.82 0.41 10.14
C PRO A 33 6.26 0.46 9.61
N THR A 34 7.02 1.43 10.08
CA THR A 34 8.46 1.54 9.73
C THR A 34 9.23 0.26 10.02
N SER A 35 8.91 -0.45 11.11
CA SER A 35 9.53 -1.73 11.46
C SER A 35 9.30 -2.80 10.39
N ALA A 36 8.06 -2.93 9.87
CA ALA A 36 7.77 -3.89 8.82
C ALA A 36 8.52 -3.58 7.51
N ARG A 37 8.64 -2.30 7.15
CA ARG A 37 9.45 -1.87 6.01
C ARG A 37 10.92 -2.17 6.20
N ALA A 38 11.46 -1.85 7.36
CA ALA A 38 12.87 -2.11 7.69
C ALA A 38 13.18 -3.61 7.65
N GLU A 39 12.28 -4.45 8.18
CA GLU A 39 12.41 -5.90 8.16
C GLU A 39 12.40 -6.46 6.73
N TYR A 40 11.50 -5.97 5.88
CA TYR A 40 11.48 -6.33 4.47
C TYR A 40 12.79 -5.97 3.76
N VAL A 41 13.26 -4.73 3.92
CA VAL A 41 14.53 -4.25 3.32
C VAL A 41 15.69 -5.10 3.81
N PHE A 42 15.74 -5.42 5.09
CA PHE A 42 16.78 -6.28 5.65
C PHE A 42 16.81 -7.68 5.02
N GLY A 43 15.64 -8.31 4.85
CA GLY A 43 15.51 -9.59 4.17
C GLY A 43 15.89 -9.52 2.69
N CYS A 44 15.46 -8.47 2.00
CA CYS A 44 15.77 -8.22 0.60
C CYS A 44 17.29 -8.05 0.36
N LEU A 45 17.99 -7.32 1.23
CA LEU A 45 19.43 -7.12 1.15
C LEU A 45 20.21 -8.42 1.30
N LYS A 46 19.72 -9.35 2.10
CA LYS A 46 20.36 -10.68 2.23
C LYS A 46 20.34 -11.47 0.92
N ALA A 47 19.33 -11.27 0.10
CA ALA A 47 19.21 -11.93 -1.21
C ALA A 47 19.96 -11.19 -2.33
N ASN A 48 20.03 -9.85 -2.26
CA ASN A 48 20.53 -9.00 -3.36
C ASN A 48 21.87 -8.32 -3.06
N GLY A 49 22.46 -8.54 -1.87
CA GLY A 49 23.70 -7.90 -1.42
C GLY A 49 23.45 -6.59 -0.69
N GLU A 50 24.46 -6.12 0.02
CA GLU A 50 24.37 -4.96 0.92
C GLU A 50 24.96 -3.68 0.29
N SER A 51 24.80 -3.51 -1.01
CA SER A 51 25.25 -2.30 -1.70
C SER A 51 24.24 -1.16 -1.51
N ARG A 52 24.69 0.09 -1.72
CA ARG A 52 23.81 1.25 -1.73
C ARG A 52 22.69 1.11 -2.79
N GLN A 53 23.02 0.59 -3.96
CA GLN A 53 22.04 0.32 -5.00
C GLN A 53 20.99 -0.69 -4.54
N ALA A 54 21.40 -1.78 -3.88
CA ALA A 54 20.48 -2.77 -3.34
C ALA A 54 19.56 -2.16 -2.26
N ILE A 55 20.05 -1.25 -1.41
CA ILE A 55 19.21 -0.54 -0.44
C ILE A 55 18.12 0.27 -1.16
N GLU A 56 18.47 0.99 -2.21
CA GLU A 56 17.51 1.79 -2.99
C GLU A 56 16.47 0.89 -3.69
N GLN A 57 16.90 -0.21 -4.30
CA GLN A 57 16.02 -1.17 -4.96
C GLN A 57 15.08 -1.88 -3.98
N CYS A 58 15.60 -2.34 -2.83
CA CYS A 58 14.79 -2.98 -1.81
C CYS A 58 13.79 -2.03 -1.14
N SER A 59 14.18 -0.77 -0.95
CA SER A 59 13.29 0.28 -0.44
C SER A 59 12.17 0.61 -1.43
N CYS A 60 12.52 0.78 -2.71
CA CYS A 60 11.54 0.92 -3.79
C CYS A 60 10.56 -0.26 -3.80
N SER A 61 11.06 -1.47 -3.67
CA SER A 61 10.25 -2.69 -3.72
C SER A 61 9.17 -2.71 -2.64
N ILE A 62 9.51 -2.43 -1.39
CA ILE A 62 8.50 -2.40 -0.31
C ILE A 62 7.52 -1.24 -0.48
N ASP A 63 7.93 -0.11 -1.04
CA ASP A 63 7.04 1.01 -1.32
C ASP A 63 6.01 0.64 -2.40
N VAL A 64 6.43 -0.06 -3.46
CA VAL A 64 5.53 -0.59 -4.49
C VAL A 64 4.56 -1.60 -3.90
N ILE A 65 5.05 -2.58 -3.13
CA ILE A 65 4.22 -3.60 -2.48
C ILE A 65 3.17 -2.92 -1.58
N ALA A 66 3.58 -1.98 -0.75
CA ALA A 66 2.71 -1.28 0.17
C ALA A 66 1.68 -0.38 -0.52
N SER A 67 1.91 0.03 -1.76
CA SER A 67 0.93 0.75 -2.57
C SER A 67 -0.15 -0.15 -3.17
N ILE A 68 0.07 -1.47 -3.21
CA ILE A 68 -0.81 -2.45 -3.85
C ILE A 68 -1.54 -3.31 -2.82
N VAL A 69 -0.82 -3.76 -1.77
CA VAL A 69 -1.32 -4.70 -0.76
C VAL A 69 -1.52 -3.96 0.57
N PRO A 70 -2.74 -3.91 1.12
CA PRO A 70 -2.96 -3.36 2.47
C PRO A 70 -2.15 -4.12 3.53
N TYR A 71 -1.71 -3.43 4.58
CA TYR A 71 -0.81 -4.01 5.59
C TYR A 71 -1.36 -5.28 6.27
N ASN A 72 -2.66 -5.32 6.58
CA ASN A 72 -3.29 -6.51 7.15
C ASN A 72 -3.21 -7.73 6.22
N ARG A 73 -3.30 -7.54 4.90
CA ARG A 73 -3.15 -8.60 3.90
C ARG A 73 -1.69 -9.04 3.77
N TYR A 74 -0.77 -8.09 3.84
CA TYR A 74 0.66 -8.35 3.88
C TYR A 74 1.02 -9.24 5.07
N VAL A 75 0.58 -8.88 6.29
CA VAL A 75 0.81 -9.68 7.50
C VAL A 75 0.23 -11.09 7.37
N THR A 76 -0.96 -11.23 6.79
CA THR A 76 -1.55 -12.55 6.52
C THR A 76 -0.67 -13.37 5.60
N ALA A 77 -0.20 -12.80 4.49
CA ALA A 77 0.66 -13.48 3.52
C ALA A 77 2.02 -13.88 4.13
N GLU A 78 2.65 -12.99 4.89
CA GLU A 78 3.91 -13.27 5.59
C GLU A 78 3.74 -14.38 6.64
N THR A 79 2.62 -14.37 7.37
CA THR A 79 2.29 -15.44 8.31
C THR A 79 2.16 -16.79 7.60
N VAL A 80 1.48 -16.82 6.44
CA VAL A 80 1.36 -18.03 5.62
C VAL A 80 2.71 -18.54 5.16
N LEU A 81 3.59 -17.64 4.70
CA LEU A 81 4.95 -18.01 4.27
C LEU A 81 5.76 -18.60 5.43
N SER A 82 5.72 -17.97 6.60
CA SER A 82 6.40 -18.46 7.80
C SER A 82 5.86 -19.81 8.23
N MET A 83 4.54 -19.98 8.30
CA MET A 83 3.90 -21.21 8.70
C MET A 83 4.03 -22.32 7.66
N SER A 84 4.20 -22.00 6.38
CA SER A 84 4.43 -23.01 5.33
C SER A 84 5.79 -23.71 5.47
N GLN A 85 6.71 -23.10 6.19
CA GLN A 85 8.01 -23.70 6.52
C GLN A 85 7.93 -24.64 7.71
N VAL A 86 6.85 -24.57 8.51
CA VAL A 86 6.59 -25.50 9.62
C VAL A 86 6.17 -26.86 9.05
N ARG A 87 6.90 -27.90 9.41
CA ARG A 87 6.59 -29.27 8.98
C ARG A 87 5.45 -29.84 9.82
N GLY A 88 4.51 -30.54 9.19
CA GLY A 88 3.42 -31.26 9.84
C GLY A 88 2.02 -30.76 9.48
N ASN A 89 1.00 -31.22 10.22
CA ASN A 89 -0.42 -31.00 9.93
C ASN A 89 -0.83 -29.52 9.99
N LEU A 90 -0.25 -28.72 10.88
CA LEU A 90 -0.55 -27.29 11.00
C LEU A 90 -0.11 -26.52 9.75
N GLY A 91 1.09 -26.78 9.24
CA GLY A 91 1.58 -26.15 8.01
C GLY A 91 0.71 -26.53 6.80
N GLY A 92 0.17 -27.77 6.75
CA GLY A 92 -0.75 -28.23 5.71
C GLY A 92 -2.07 -27.44 5.72
N GLN A 93 -2.67 -27.23 6.89
CA GLN A 93 -3.93 -26.48 7.03
C GLN A 93 -3.79 -25.02 6.59
N PHE A 94 -2.69 -24.36 6.94
CA PHE A 94 -2.44 -22.97 6.51
C PHE A 94 -2.29 -22.85 4.99
N ARG A 95 -1.65 -23.82 4.34
CA ARG A 95 -1.47 -23.81 2.88
C ARG A 95 -2.78 -24.00 2.10
N THR A 96 -3.78 -24.62 2.70
CA THR A 96 -5.05 -24.99 2.04
C THR A 96 -6.20 -24.00 2.30
N SER A 97 -6.03 -23.02 3.21
CA SER A 97 -7.08 -22.05 3.46
C SER A 97 -7.19 -21.06 2.28
N GLU A 98 -8.43 -20.78 1.86
CA GLU A 98 -8.70 -19.87 0.76
C GLU A 98 -8.21 -18.44 1.04
N GLN A 99 -8.39 -17.96 2.27
CA GLN A 99 -7.91 -16.65 2.70
C GLN A 99 -6.39 -16.54 2.66
N ALA A 100 -5.69 -17.59 3.09
CA ALA A 100 -4.25 -17.68 3.07
C ALA A 100 -3.71 -17.66 1.63
N SER A 101 -4.29 -18.47 0.75
CA SER A 101 -3.89 -18.53 -0.66
C SER A 101 -4.19 -17.23 -1.40
N SER A 102 -5.30 -16.57 -1.12
CA SER A 102 -5.66 -15.28 -1.68
C SER A 102 -4.65 -14.19 -1.29
N ALA A 103 -4.33 -14.06 0.01
CA ALA A 103 -3.36 -13.07 0.48
C ALA A 103 -1.96 -13.32 -0.10
N LEU A 104 -1.54 -14.57 -0.19
CA LEU A 104 -0.25 -14.94 -0.78
C LEU A 104 -0.20 -14.61 -2.27
N ASN A 105 -1.28 -14.85 -3.01
CA ASN A 105 -1.36 -14.49 -4.43
C ASN A 105 -1.32 -12.98 -4.66
N GLU A 106 -1.96 -12.20 -3.79
CA GLU A 106 -1.87 -10.72 -3.82
C GLU A 106 -0.43 -10.25 -3.60
N LEU A 107 0.23 -10.77 -2.58
CA LEU A 107 1.62 -10.44 -2.28
C LEU A 107 2.55 -10.81 -3.45
N ARG A 108 2.42 -12.00 -4.02
CA ARG A 108 3.24 -12.43 -5.16
C ARG A 108 3.07 -11.54 -6.39
N ARG A 109 1.84 -11.10 -6.67
CA ARG A 109 1.60 -10.15 -7.78
C ARG A 109 2.24 -8.79 -7.50
N ALA A 110 2.14 -8.29 -6.28
CA ALA A 110 2.77 -7.04 -5.88
C ALA A 110 4.30 -7.13 -5.93
N GLN A 111 4.88 -8.25 -5.53
CA GLN A 111 6.32 -8.53 -5.65
C GLN A 111 6.77 -8.56 -7.12
N ALA A 112 6.02 -9.20 -8.01
CA ALA A 112 6.32 -9.20 -9.44
C ALA A 112 6.29 -7.78 -10.04
N GLU A 113 5.35 -6.94 -9.62
CA GLU A 113 5.29 -5.54 -10.03
C GLU A 113 6.48 -4.74 -9.48
N ALA A 114 6.86 -4.98 -8.23
CA ALA A 114 8.03 -4.35 -7.62
C ALA A 114 9.33 -4.77 -8.32
N GLU A 115 9.46 -6.03 -8.74
CA GLU A 115 10.59 -6.52 -9.52
C GLU A 115 10.77 -5.73 -10.81
N VAL A 116 9.70 -5.54 -11.55
CA VAL A 116 9.74 -4.80 -12.84
C VAL A 116 10.05 -3.32 -12.65
N ARG A 117 9.63 -2.73 -11.54
CA ARG A 117 9.79 -1.27 -11.31
C ARG A 117 11.10 -0.88 -10.65
N CYS A 118 11.66 -1.78 -9.83
CA CYS A 118 12.75 -1.44 -8.93
C CYS A 118 14.08 -2.09 -9.30
N PHE A 119 14.06 -3.17 -10.10
CA PHE A 119 15.23 -3.93 -10.51
C PHE A 119 15.43 -3.93 -12.01
#